data_18313e846a0030cfc6ef037488b1d66b
#
_entry.id   18313e846a0030cfc6ef037488b1d66b
#
_cell.length_a   1.000
_cell.length_b   1.000
_cell.length_c   1.000
_cell.angle_alpha   90.00
_cell.angle_beta   90.00
_cell.angle_gamma   90.00
#
_symmetry.space_group_name_H-M   'P 1'
#
loop_
_entity.id
_entity.type
_entity.pdbx_description
1 polymer ?
#
loop_
_entity_poly.entity_id
_entity_poly.type
_entity_poly.pdbx_seq_one_letter_code
_entity_poly.pdbx_strand_id
1 'polypeptide(L)'
;MTDAAARETELKFLVDPGAAGALFDALPPGTDKAARTLVSTYFDTDDQALRRAGFSLRLREGVQTVKSLAPLEGVFGRGEWEAPAAGDAPDPDFVAGTPAGAFLGEAAPSPRFRIQVSRRVRLVERGGASIEAALDQGAVEAGAHGGGLCELELELRSGPTAALFDLARDLARIAPMTLAFASKADRGFALLDGLAPAPRAPAPAPVLTEAMSAGAAFQ
;
A
#
# COMPACT_ATOMS: atom_id res chain seq x y z
N MET A 1 -17.26 -12.01 -17.51
CA MET A 1 -16.87 -12.77 -16.31
C MET A 1 -15.82 -11.90 -15.62
N THR A 2 -16.23 -11.13 -14.61
CA THR A 2 -15.31 -10.35 -13.77
C THR A 2 -14.49 -11.34 -12.96
N ASP A 3 -13.19 -11.35 -13.24
CA ASP A 3 -12.24 -12.16 -12.48
C ASP A 3 -12.35 -11.79 -11.00
N ALA A 4 -12.39 -12.78 -10.12
CA ALA A 4 -12.48 -12.54 -8.68
C ALA A 4 -11.26 -11.69 -8.27
N ALA A 5 -11.50 -10.64 -7.49
CA ALA A 5 -10.43 -9.77 -6.99
C ALA A 5 -9.27 -10.61 -6.44
N ALA A 6 -8.07 -10.40 -6.95
CA ALA A 6 -6.88 -11.03 -6.41
C ALA A 6 -6.71 -10.59 -4.94
N ARG A 7 -6.45 -11.54 -4.07
CA ARG A 7 -6.31 -11.28 -2.63
C ARG A 7 -4.84 -11.07 -2.31
N GLU A 8 -4.46 -9.83 -2.04
CA GLU A 8 -3.12 -9.51 -1.56
C GLU A 8 -2.99 -9.77 -0.05
N THR A 9 -1.92 -10.40 0.37
CA THR A 9 -1.53 -10.54 1.78
C THR A 9 -0.18 -9.88 1.96
N GLU A 10 -0.18 -8.71 2.59
CA GLU A 10 1.03 -7.90 2.74
C GLU A 10 1.21 -7.35 4.16
N LEU A 11 2.46 -7.11 4.54
CA LEU A 11 2.85 -6.27 5.65
C LEU A 11 3.56 -5.04 5.08
N LYS A 12 3.14 -3.85 5.50
CA LYS A 12 3.72 -2.58 5.10
C LYS A 12 4.33 -1.86 6.30
N PHE A 13 5.52 -1.34 6.13
CA PHE A 13 6.25 -0.62 7.17
C PHE A 13 6.70 0.76 6.68
N LEU A 14 6.53 1.75 7.54
CA LEU A 14 7.27 3.01 7.43
C LEU A 14 8.67 2.79 7.96
N VAL A 15 9.64 3.24 7.19
CA VAL A 15 11.05 3.13 7.54
C VAL A 15 11.73 4.49 7.44
N ASP A 16 12.77 4.69 8.25
CA ASP A 16 13.61 5.87 8.12
C ASP A 16 14.37 5.82 6.79
N PRO A 17 14.36 6.91 5.98
CA PRO A 17 15.08 6.91 4.71
C PRO A 17 16.57 6.59 4.83
N GLY A 18 17.21 6.95 5.94
CA GLY A 18 18.62 6.66 6.21
C GLY A 18 18.88 5.19 6.53
N ALA A 19 17.88 4.46 7.04
CA ALA A 19 17.98 3.03 7.36
C ALA A 19 17.49 2.12 6.22
N ALA A 20 16.77 2.67 5.24
CA ALA A 20 16.09 1.91 4.21
C ALA A 20 17.02 1.02 3.38
N GLY A 21 18.21 1.51 3.03
CA GLY A 21 19.24 0.75 2.32
C GLY A 21 19.69 -0.47 3.12
N ALA A 22 20.03 -0.29 4.39
CA ALA A 22 20.47 -1.36 5.27
C ALA A 22 19.38 -2.42 5.49
N LEU A 23 18.11 -2.02 5.60
CA LEU A 23 16.98 -2.95 5.69
C LEU A 23 16.85 -3.80 4.42
N PHE A 24 16.94 -3.18 3.25
CA PHE A 24 16.86 -3.90 1.98
C PHE A 24 18.04 -4.85 1.78
N ASP A 25 19.25 -4.44 2.15
CA ASP A 25 20.45 -5.25 2.00
C ASP A 25 20.48 -6.43 3.00
N ALA A 26 19.79 -6.30 4.15
CA ALA A 26 19.62 -7.37 5.14
C ALA A 26 18.53 -8.41 4.76
N LEU A 27 17.79 -8.19 3.68
CA LEU A 27 16.87 -9.22 3.16
C LEU A 27 17.65 -10.50 2.84
N PRO A 28 17.05 -11.70 3.03
CA PRO A 28 17.64 -12.95 2.61
C PRO A 28 18.09 -12.92 1.14
N PRO A 29 19.08 -13.74 0.75
CA PRO A 29 19.43 -13.91 -0.65
C PRO A 29 18.19 -14.25 -1.49
N GLY A 30 18.09 -13.64 -2.66
CA GLY A 30 16.94 -13.80 -3.54
C GLY A 30 17.19 -13.24 -4.93
N THR A 31 16.14 -13.08 -5.71
CA THR A 31 16.20 -12.51 -7.06
C THR A 31 15.83 -11.05 -7.03
N ASP A 32 16.79 -10.17 -7.32
CA ASP A 32 16.55 -8.74 -7.46
C ASP A 32 15.94 -8.43 -8.82
N LYS A 33 14.88 -7.62 -8.84
CA LYS A 33 14.38 -6.99 -10.06
C LYS A 33 15.13 -5.66 -10.29
N ALA A 34 15.23 -5.24 -11.54
CA ALA A 34 15.82 -3.93 -11.86
C ALA A 34 15.07 -2.83 -11.11
N ALA A 35 15.83 -1.94 -10.45
CA ALA A 35 15.25 -0.77 -9.82
C ALA A 35 14.59 0.12 -10.86
N ARG A 36 13.42 0.68 -10.53
CA ARG A 36 12.66 1.53 -11.45
C ARG A 36 11.96 2.67 -10.74
N THR A 37 11.79 3.77 -11.44
CA THR A 37 10.95 4.87 -10.97
C THR A 37 9.51 4.59 -11.37
N LEU A 38 8.61 4.59 -10.40
CA LEU A 38 7.18 4.45 -10.61
C LEU A 38 6.50 5.79 -10.38
N VAL A 39 5.70 6.20 -11.35
CA VAL A 39 4.85 7.39 -11.24
C VAL A 39 3.40 6.93 -11.24
N SER A 40 2.68 7.28 -10.19
CA SER A 40 1.27 6.95 -10.01
C SER A 40 0.44 8.22 -9.91
N THR A 41 -0.56 8.37 -10.77
CA THR A 41 -1.57 9.43 -10.66
C THR A 41 -2.83 8.84 -10.07
N TYR A 42 -3.36 9.48 -9.04
CA TYR A 42 -4.61 9.08 -8.39
C TYR A 42 -5.74 10.01 -8.83
N PHE A 43 -6.89 9.40 -9.08
CA PHE A 43 -8.07 10.07 -9.61
C PHE A 43 -9.24 9.94 -8.64
N ASP A 44 -10.06 10.99 -8.58
CA ASP A 44 -11.33 11.00 -7.87
C ASP A 44 -12.19 12.13 -8.41
N THR A 45 -13.47 12.17 -8.05
CA THR A 45 -14.32 13.34 -8.27
C THR A 45 -13.88 14.50 -7.37
N ASP A 46 -14.31 15.72 -7.67
CA ASP A 46 -13.97 16.91 -6.88
C ASP A 46 -14.45 16.80 -5.43
N ASP A 47 -15.56 16.14 -5.22
CA ASP A 47 -16.12 15.85 -3.89
C ASP A 47 -15.60 14.54 -3.26
N GLN A 48 -14.59 13.91 -3.87
CA GLN A 48 -13.92 12.70 -3.39
C GLN A 48 -14.88 11.51 -3.20
N ALA A 49 -15.76 11.27 -4.16
CA ALA A 49 -16.80 10.25 -4.07
C ALA A 49 -16.23 8.82 -3.92
N LEU A 50 -15.16 8.49 -4.66
CA LEU A 50 -14.50 7.18 -4.55
C LEU A 50 -13.88 6.99 -3.16
N ARG A 51 -13.12 7.97 -2.67
CA ARG A 51 -12.52 7.93 -1.34
C ARG A 51 -13.58 7.74 -0.25
N ARG A 52 -14.67 8.53 -0.29
CA ARG A 52 -15.77 8.41 0.70
C ARG A 52 -16.44 7.04 0.65
N ALA A 53 -16.49 6.42 -0.52
CA ALA A 53 -17.00 5.07 -0.70
C ALA A 53 -15.98 3.97 -0.35
N GLY A 54 -14.76 4.35 0.06
CA GLY A 54 -13.72 3.39 0.46
C GLY A 54 -12.95 2.79 -0.72
N PHE A 55 -12.82 3.53 -1.83
CA PHE A 55 -12.04 3.12 -3.00
C PHE A 55 -10.96 4.14 -3.35
N SER A 56 -9.94 3.66 -4.07
CA SER A 56 -8.97 4.49 -4.77
C SER A 56 -8.87 4.07 -6.22
N LEU A 57 -8.69 5.04 -7.12
CA LEU A 57 -8.46 4.83 -8.54
C LEU A 57 -7.09 5.39 -8.91
N ARG A 58 -6.24 4.55 -9.49
CA ARG A 58 -4.86 4.88 -9.83
C ARG A 58 -4.55 4.54 -11.28
N LEU A 59 -3.78 5.39 -11.93
CA LEU A 59 -3.12 5.10 -13.20
C LEU A 59 -1.61 5.04 -12.99
N ARG A 60 -0.96 3.97 -13.46
CA ARG A 60 0.48 3.78 -13.36
C ARG A 60 0.99 2.92 -14.52
N GLU A 61 1.97 3.43 -15.28
CA GLU A 61 2.61 2.68 -16.39
C GLU A 61 1.59 2.07 -17.39
N GLY A 62 0.52 2.81 -17.73
CA GLY A 62 -0.52 2.32 -18.64
C GLY A 62 -1.47 1.29 -18.04
N VAL A 63 -1.43 1.07 -16.72
CA VAL A 63 -2.37 0.21 -16.00
C VAL A 63 -3.22 1.05 -15.06
N GLN A 64 -4.53 0.90 -15.19
CA GLN A 64 -5.49 1.47 -14.26
C GLN A 64 -5.89 0.45 -13.20
N THR A 65 -5.97 0.91 -11.95
CA THR A 65 -6.23 0.04 -10.81
C THR A 65 -7.29 0.67 -9.92
N VAL A 66 -8.34 -0.06 -9.59
CA VAL A 66 -9.26 0.25 -8.49
C VAL A 66 -8.89 -0.63 -7.31
N LYS A 67 -8.68 -0.03 -6.13
CA LYS A 67 -8.44 -0.76 -4.88
C LYS A 67 -9.49 -0.40 -3.83
N SER A 68 -9.97 -1.39 -3.09
CA SER A 68 -10.71 -1.16 -1.85
C SER A 68 -9.76 -0.64 -0.77
N LEU A 69 -10.10 0.46 -0.11
CA LEU A 69 -9.33 1.04 1.00
C LEU A 69 -9.59 0.29 2.31
N ALA A 70 -10.79 -0.28 2.46
CA ALA A 70 -11.15 -1.14 3.58
C ALA A 70 -10.86 -2.62 3.27
N PRO A 71 -10.48 -3.43 4.25
CA PRO A 71 -10.42 -4.87 4.07
C PRO A 71 -11.80 -5.42 3.70
N LEU A 72 -11.88 -6.25 2.65
CA LEU A 72 -13.12 -6.93 2.28
C LEU A 72 -13.41 -8.10 3.23
N GLU A 73 -12.36 -8.81 3.62
CA GLU A 73 -12.42 -9.88 4.63
C GLU A 73 -11.04 -10.04 5.30
N GLY A 74 -11.02 -10.02 6.63
CA GLY A 74 -9.78 -10.13 7.41
C GLY A 74 -8.95 -8.85 7.41
N VAL A 75 -7.85 -8.85 8.17
CA VAL A 75 -7.07 -7.61 8.46
C VAL A 75 -6.19 -7.17 7.30
N PHE A 76 -5.82 -8.07 6.38
CA PHE A 76 -4.77 -7.81 5.38
C PHE A 76 -5.21 -8.02 3.91
N GLY A 77 -6.45 -8.47 3.66
CA GLY A 77 -6.96 -8.69 2.30
C GLY A 77 -7.76 -7.50 1.78
N ARG A 78 -7.41 -6.95 0.61
CA ARG A 78 -8.14 -5.86 -0.07
C ARG A 78 -8.54 -6.29 -1.47
N GLY A 79 -9.67 -5.80 -1.96
CA GLY A 79 -10.08 -6.01 -3.35
C GLY A 79 -9.25 -5.15 -4.29
N GLU A 80 -8.82 -5.74 -5.40
CA GLU A 80 -8.08 -5.06 -6.45
C GLU A 80 -8.62 -5.48 -7.82
N TRP A 81 -8.85 -4.49 -8.69
CA TRP A 81 -9.27 -4.66 -10.07
C TRP A 81 -8.31 -3.88 -10.96
N GLU A 82 -7.78 -4.53 -11.98
CA GLU A 82 -6.82 -3.93 -12.89
C GLU A 82 -7.21 -4.14 -14.35
N ALA A 83 -6.88 -3.16 -15.18
CA ALA A 83 -6.97 -3.25 -16.63
C ALA A 83 -5.94 -2.33 -17.29
N PRO A 84 -5.52 -2.60 -18.54
CA PRO A 84 -4.78 -1.63 -19.33
C PRO A 84 -5.58 -0.34 -19.52
N ALA A 85 -4.88 0.81 -19.56
CA ALA A 85 -5.45 2.10 -19.92
C ALA A 85 -4.77 2.65 -21.18
N ALA A 86 -5.56 3.16 -22.11
CA ALA A 86 -5.06 3.62 -23.41
C ALA A 86 -4.44 5.03 -23.38
N GLY A 87 -4.53 5.77 -22.27
CA GLY A 87 -4.08 7.16 -22.16
C GLY A 87 -3.76 7.58 -20.75
N ASP A 88 -3.80 8.89 -20.51
CA ASP A 88 -3.47 9.52 -19.23
C ASP A 88 -4.68 9.66 -18.28
N ALA A 89 -5.82 9.10 -18.66
CA ALA A 89 -7.05 9.09 -17.87
C ALA A 89 -7.60 7.66 -17.73
N PRO A 90 -8.29 7.36 -16.62
CA PRO A 90 -8.97 6.08 -16.46
C PRO A 90 -10.07 5.88 -17.51
N ASP A 91 -10.25 4.65 -17.94
CA ASP A 91 -11.34 4.24 -18.81
C ASP A 91 -12.64 4.18 -18.00
N PRO A 92 -13.68 4.99 -18.37
CA PRO A 92 -14.94 5.00 -17.65
C PRO A 92 -15.65 3.63 -17.63
N ASP A 93 -15.56 2.84 -18.70
CA ASP A 93 -16.20 1.53 -18.79
C ASP A 93 -15.54 0.52 -17.84
N PHE A 94 -14.22 0.59 -17.71
CA PHE A 94 -13.51 -0.21 -16.71
C PHE A 94 -13.97 0.13 -15.29
N VAL A 95 -13.97 1.45 -14.96
CA VAL A 95 -14.36 1.87 -13.60
C VAL A 95 -15.81 1.50 -13.31
N ALA A 96 -16.73 1.70 -14.28
CA ALA A 96 -18.13 1.30 -14.16
C ALA A 96 -18.31 -0.22 -13.95
N GLY A 97 -17.40 -1.03 -14.48
CA GLY A 97 -17.39 -2.49 -14.29
C GLY A 97 -16.88 -2.95 -12.91
N THR A 98 -16.39 -2.04 -12.06
CA THR A 98 -15.93 -2.33 -10.69
C THR A 98 -16.96 -1.88 -9.66
N PRO A 99 -16.89 -2.33 -8.40
CA PRO A 99 -17.76 -1.83 -7.34
C PRO A 99 -17.65 -0.31 -7.12
N ALA A 100 -16.54 0.32 -7.49
CA ALA A 100 -16.33 1.76 -7.37
C ALA A 100 -17.22 2.56 -8.33
N GLY A 101 -17.60 1.99 -9.48
CA GLY A 101 -18.40 2.65 -10.50
C GLY A 101 -19.76 3.14 -9.99
N ALA A 102 -20.36 2.42 -9.04
CA ALA A 102 -21.65 2.80 -8.44
C ALA A 102 -21.62 4.16 -7.72
N PHE A 103 -20.42 4.71 -7.42
CA PHE A 103 -20.26 5.94 -6.64
C PHE A 103 -19.82 7.16 -7.47
N LEU A 104 -19.46 6.97 -8.74
CA LEU A 104 -19.07 8.10 -9.62
C LEU A 104 -20.25 8.90 -10.13
N GLY A 105 -21.45 8.30 -10.27
CA GLY A 105 -22.58 8.95 -10.92
C GLY A 105 -22.21 9.38 -12.35
N GLU A 106 -22.56 10.62 -12.72
CA GLU A 106 -22.20 11.22 -14.00
C GLU A 106 -20.86 11.99 -13.97
N ALA A 107 -20.21 12.09 -12.80
CA ALA A 107 -18.98 12.85 -12.65
C ALA A 107 -17.77 12.05 -13.15
N ALA A 108 -17.00 12.64 -14.07
CA ALA A 108 -15.74 12.08 -14.49
C ALA A 108 -14.66 12.30 -13.40
N PRO A 109 -13.90 11.26 -13.02
CA PRO A 109 -12.80 11.44 -12.07
C PRO A 109 -11.67 12.27 -12.72
N SER A 110 -11.10 13.18 -11.95
CA SER A 110 -9.97 14.03 -12.34
C SER A 110 -8.72 13.72 -11.51
N PRO A 111 -7.50 14.08 -11.99
CA PRO A 111 -6.28 13.89 -11.22
C PRO A 111 -6.31 14.66 -9.90
N ARG A 112 -6.07 13.99 -8.78
CA ARG A 112 -6.09 14.60 -7.45
C ARG A 112 -4.69 14.78 -6.87
N PHE A 113 -3.85 13.77 -6.99
CA PHE A 113 -2.47 13.81 -6.51
C PHE A 113 -1.60 12.82 -7.28
N ARG A 114 -0.28 12.99 -7.13
CA ARG A 114 0.73 12.15 -7.78
C ARG A 114 1.69 11.61 -6.74
N ILE A 115 2.15 10.37 -6.97
CA ILE A 115 3.18 9.73 -6.17
C ILE A 115 4.28 9.27 -7.10
N GLN A 116 5.52 9.67 -6.80
CA GLN A 116 6.69 9.20 -7.50
C GLN A 116 7.62 8.51 -6.52
N VAL A 117 8.00 7.26 -6.82
CA VAL A 117 8.93 6.48 -6.00
C VAL A 117 9.98 5.81 -6.86
N SER A 118 11.18 5.69 -6.32
CA SER A 118 12.16 4.69 -6.75
C SER A 118 11.85 3.39 -6.02
N ARG A 119 11.54 2.31 -6.76
CA ARG A 119 11.21 0.99 -6.22
C ARG A 119 12.34 0.02 -6.45
N ARG A 120 12.85 -0.60 -5.37
CA ARG A 120 13.72 -1.77 -5.39
C ARG A 120 12.89 -2.97 -4.96
N VAL A 121 13.06 -4.12 -5.65
CA VAL A 121 12.31 -5.34 -5.36
C VAL A 121 13.25 -6.52 -5.28
N ARG A 122 13.08 -7.35 -4.26
CA ARG A 122 13.71 -8.66 -4.13
C ARG A 122 12.66 -9.73 -3.86
N LEU A 123 12.69 -10.79 -4.67
CA LEU A 123 11.91 -12.00 -4.39
C LEU A 123 12.77 -12.93 -3.53
N VAL A 124 12.30 -13.23 -2.32
CA VAL A 124 13.00 -14.07 -1.34
C VAL A 124 12.21 -15.32 -1.02
N GLU A 125 12.93 -16.44 -0.81
CA GLU A 125 12.35 -17.69 -0.34
C GLU A 125 12.67 -17.85 1.14
N ARG A 126 11.63 -18.02 1.99
CA ARG A 126 11.81 -18.16 3.43
C ARG A 126 10.68 -18.95 4.07
N GLY A 127 11.03 -19.94 4.91
CA GLY A 127 10.05 -20.70 5.68
C GLY A 127 8.99 -21.40 4.82
N GLY A 128 9.34 -21.82 3.61
CA GLY A 128 8.42 -22.43 2.65
C GLY A 128 7.48 -21.42 1.96
N ALA A 129 7.73 -20.12 2.10
CA ALA A 129 7.01 -19.06 1.42
C ALA A 129 7.91 -18.33 0.42
N SER A 130 7.29 -17.89 -0.69
CA SER A 130 7.84 -16.92 -1.62
C SER A 130 7.29 -15.53 -1.25
N ILE A 131 8.18 -14.58 -0.96
CA ILE A 131 7.83 -13.23 -0.49
C ILE A 131 8.47 -12.21 -1.43
N GLU A 132 7.68 -11.29 -1.95
CA GLU A 132 8.19 -10.12 -2.63
C GLU A 132 8.41 -9.00 -1.62
N ALA A 133 9.67 -8.57 -1.45
CA ALA A 133 10.03 -7.42 -0.65
C ALA A 133 10.25 -6.22 -1.56
N ALA A 134 9.45 -5.16 -1.41
CA ALA A 134 9.54 -3.94 -2.19
C ALA A 134 9.85 -2.74 -1.30
N LEU A 135 10.97 -2.05 -1.59
CA LEU A 135 11.35 -0.80 -0.94
C LEU A 135 11.00 0.37 -1.86
N ASP A 136 10.09 1.22 -1.42
CA ASP A 136 9.68 2.46 -2.09
C ASP A 136 10.24 3.68 -1.39
N GLN A 137 11.01 4.49 -2.11
CA GLN A 137 11.53 5.77 -1.63
C GLN A 137 11.16 6.89 -2.60
N GLY A 138 10.51 7.94 -2.11
CA GLY A 138 10.07 9.02 -2.99
C GLY A 138 9.21 10.06 -2.31
N ALA A 139 8.23 10.59 -3.03
CA ALA A 139 7.38 11.66 -2.55
C ALA A 139 5.94 11.56 -3.06
N VAL A 140 5.04 12.18 -2.32
CA VAL A 140 3.65 12.46 -2.68
C VAL A 140 3.53 13.95 -2.96
N GLU A 141 2.86 14.31 -4.05
CA GLU A 141 2.55 15.68 -4.46
C GLU A 141 1.02 15.83 -4.58
N ALA A 142 0.44 16.71 -3.77
CA ALA A 142 -1.00 16.91 -3.69
C ALA A 142 -1.33 18.41 -3.66
N GLY A 143 -1.59 19.00 -4.83
CA GLY A 143 -1.78 20.45 -4.97
C GLY A 143 -0.54 21.24 -4.52
N ALA A 144 -0.71 22.13 -3.53
CA ALA A 144 0.38 22.91 -2.95
C ALA A 144 1.17 22.15 -1.85
N HIS A 145 0.74 20.95 -1.50
CA HIS A 145 1.31 20.15 -0.43
C HIS A 145 2.16 19.00 -0.96
N GLY A 146 3.21 18.63 -0.23
CA GLY A 146 4.05 17.50 -0.56
C GLY A 146 4.60 16.82 0.70
N GLY A 147 4.99 15.56 0.55
CA GLY A 147 5.56 14.79 1.66
C GLY A 147 6.43 13.65 1.19
N GLY A 148 7.48 13.35 1.96
CA GLY A 148 8.34 12.20 1.71
C GLY A 148 7.60 10.88 1.93
N LEU A 149 8.02 9.86 1.18
CA LEU A 149 7.53 8.49 1.33
C LEU A 149 8.73 7.54 1.38
N CYS A 150 8.79 6.72 2.43
CA CYS A 150 9.74 5.63 2.53
C CYS A 150 9.04 4.44 3.18
N GLU A 151 8.79 3.39 2.40
CA GLU A 151 8.03 2.22 2.81
C GLU A 151 8.72 0.93 2.39
N LEU A 152 8.69 -0.06 3.27
CA LEU A 152 9.03 -1.45 2.95
C LEU A 152 7.73 -2.26 2.95
N GLU A 153 7.41 -2.89 1.83
CA GLU A 153 6.28 -3.79 1.66
C GLU A 153 6.80 -5.23 1.56
N LEU A 154 6.21 -6.13 2.34
CA LEU A 154 6.46 -7.58 2.26
C LEU A 154 5.17 -8.23 1.82
N GLU A 155 5.11 -8.73 0.59
CA GLU A 155 3.93 -9.35 0.00
C GLU A 155 4.13 -10.86 -0.15
N LEU A 156 3.17 -11.63 0.36
CA LEU A 156 3.16 -13.09 0.22
C LEU A 156 2.74 -13.47 -1.20
N ARG A 157 3.65 -14.06 -1.97
CA ARG A 157 3.33 -14.61 -3.29
C ARG A 157 2.81 -16.04 -3.20
N SER A 158 3.35 -16.82 -2.27
CA SER A 158 2.87 -18.19 -1.97
C SER A 158 3.41 -18.67 -0.63
N GLY A 159 2.76 -19.70 -0.05
CA GLY A 159 3.21 -20.34 1.17
C GLY A 159 2.57 -19.82 2.45
N PRO A 160 3.13 -20.14 3.63
CA PRO A 160 2.53 -19.81 4.90
C PRO A 160 2.70 -18.33 5.27
N THR A 161 1.62 -17.67 5.69
CA THR A 161 1.60 -16.27 6.13
C THR A 161 2.56 -16.00 7.31
N ALA A 162 2.79 -16.99 8.17
CA ALA A 162 3.73 -16.85 9.29
C ALA A 162 5.14 -16.42 8.84
N ALA A 163 5.56 -16.79 7.63
CA ALA A 163 6.87 -16.42 7.09
C ALA A 163 7.03 -14.90 6.89
N LEU A 164 5.93 -14.15 6.60
CA LEU A 164 5.96 -12.69 6.55
C LEU A 164 6.33 -12.08 7.89
N PHE A 165 5.70 -12.57 8.97
CA PHE A 165 5.97 -12.09 10.33
C PHE A 165 7.38 -12.45 10.81
N ASP A 166 7.89 -13.64 10.42
CA ASP A 166 9.25 -14.06 10.74
C ASP A 166 10.27 -13.16 10.05
N LEU A 167 10.06 -12.86 8.76
CA LEU A 167 10.93 -11.94 8.02
C LEU A 167 10.88 -10.53 8.61
N ALA A 168 9.67 -10.02 8.90
CA ALA A 168 9.48 -8.70 9.50
C ALA A 168 10.18 -8.57 10.86
N ARG A 169 10.10 -9.61 11.73
CA ARG A 169 10.79 -9.63 13.03
C ARG A 169 12.31 -9.60 12.88
N ASP A 170 12.86 -10.27 11.89
CA ASP A 170 14.31 -10.25 11.66
C ASP A 170 14.77 -8.88 11.17
N LEU A 171 14.02 -8.26 10.24
CA LEU A 171 14.33 -6.91 9.76
C LEU A 171 14.20 -5.85 10.87
N ALA A 172 13.22 -5.99 11.76
CA ALA A 172 13.04 -5.10 12.92
C ALA A 172 14.22 -5.12 13.91
N ARG A 173 15.09 -6.13 13.86
CA ARG A 173 16.37 -6.16 14.64
C ARG A 173 17.47 -5.34 13.99
N ILE A 174 17.33 -5.02 12.69
CA ILE A 174 18.32 -4.23 11.93
C ILE A 174 18.06 -2.74 12.13
N ALA A 175 16.80 -2.32 12.00
CA ALA A 175 16.41 -0.92 12.19
C ALA A 175 14.93 -0.83 12.64
N PRO A 176 14.54 0.26 13.32
CA PRO A 176 13.15 0.52 13.67
C PRO A 176 12.25 0.57 12.43
N MET A 177 11.15 -0.17 12.49
CA MET A 177 10.10 -0.17 11.47
C MET A 177 8.75 0.04 12.14
N THR A 178 7.89 0.86 11.54
CA THR A 178 6.54 1.11 12.05
C THR A 178 5.52 0.47 11.12
N LEU A 179 4.72 -0.46 11.61
CA LEU A 179 3.66 -1.08 10.83
C LEU A 179 2.68 0.00 10.36
N ALA A 180 2.38 0.02 9.05
CA ALA A 180 1.52 1.01 8.42
C ALA A 180 0.27 0.35 7.84
N PHE A 181 -0.89 0.87 8.22
CA PHE A 181 -2.18 0.47 7.66
C PHE A 181 -2.67 1.42 6.57
N ALA A 182 -2.22 2.68 6.62
CA ALA A 182 -2.54 3.67 5.61
C ALA A 182 -1.92 3.29 4.27
N SER A 183 -2.73 3.32 3.23
CA SER A 183 -2.26 3.14 1.85
C SER A 183 -1.54 4.39 1.34
N LYS A 184 -0.88 4.28 0.19
CA LYS A 184 -0.34 5.45 -0.53
C LYS A 184 -1.45 6.42 -0.91
N ALA A 185 -2.65 5.91 -1.24
CA ALA A 185 -3.84 6.72 -1.50
C ALA A 185 -4.25 7.54 -0.28
N ASP A 186 -4.34 6.91 0.90
CA ASP A 186 -4.69 7.62 2.15
C ASP A 186 -3.74 8.79 2.45
N ARG A 187 -2.45 8.60 2.18
CA ARG A 187 -1.44 9.67 2.35
C ARG A 187 -1.66 10.83 1.39
N GLY A 188 -1.94 10.53 0.12
CA GLY A 188 -2.20 11.57 -0.88
C GLY A 188 -3.45 12.39 -0.53
N PHE A 189 -4.51 11.73 -0.13
CA PHE A 189 -5.74 12.39 0.32
C PHE A 189 -5.55 13.19 1.61
N ALA A 190 -4.78 12.67 2.58
CA ALA A 190 -4.47 13.42 3.80
C ALA A 190 -3.72 14.72 3.49
N LEU A 191 -2.77 14.69 2.54
CA LEU A 191 -2.07 15.90 2.10
C LEU A 191 -3.01 16.89 1.38
N LEU A 192 -3.95 16.40 0.55
CA LEU A 192 -4.98 17.25 -0.07
C LEU A 192 -5.84 17.97 0.96
N ASP A 193 -6.15 17.30 2.07
CA ASP A 193 -6.92 17.87 3.18
C ASP A 193 -6.07 18.81 4.07
N GLY A 194 -4.80 19.05 3.72
CA GLY A 194 -3.87 19.86 4.53
C GLY A 194 -3.44 19.18 5.84
N LEU A 195 -3.70 17.88 5.96
CA LEU A 195 -3.30 17.07 7.11
C LEU A 195 -1.85 16.65 6.90
N ALA A 196 -0.91 17.24 7.65
CA ALA A 196 0.45 16.72 7.70
C ALA A 196 0.41 15.26 8.20
N PRO A 197 1.28 14.36 7.66
CA PRO A 197 1.44 13.03 8.25
C PRO A 197 1.80 13.21 9.73
N ALA A 198 0.85 12.95 10.62
CA ALA A 198 1.11 13.07 12.04
C ALA A 198 2.24 12.10 12.42
N PRO A 199 3.32 12.56 13.08
CA PRO A 199 4.25 11.66 13.72
C PRO A 199 3.43 10.85 14.73
N ARG A 200 3.28 9.55 14.50
CA ARG A 200 2.62 8.70 15.49
C ARG A 200 3.48 8.69 16.74
N ALA A 201 2.93 9.21 17.82
CA ALA A 201 3.47 8.88 19.13
C ALA A 201 3.47 7.35 19.27
N PRO A 202 4.54 6.74 19.84
CA PRO A 202 4.53 5.32 20.15
C PRO A 202 3.27 5.02 20.96
N ALA A 203 2.51 4.00 20.53
CA ALA A 203 1.41 3.54 21.37
C ALA A 203 1.98 3.17 22.74
N PRO A 204 1.29 3.49 23.84
CA PRO A 204 1.71 3.01 25.15
C PRO A 204 1.86 1.48 25.06
N ALA A 205 2.93 0.95 25.64
CA ALA A 205 3.17 -0.49 25.64
C ALA A 205 1.90 -1.18 26.18
N PRO A 206 1.35 -2.17 25.48
CA PRO A 206 0.17 -2.88 25.95
C PRO A 206 0.50 -3.54 27.28
N VAL A 207 -0.36 -3.31 28.28
CA VAL A 207 -0.24 -4.01 29.57
C VAL A 207 -0.79 -5.41 29.36
N LEU A 208 0.10 -6.36 29.11
CA LEU A 208 -0.26 -7.77 28.99
C LEU A 208 -0.37 -8.36 30.40
N THR A 209 -1.49 -9.00 30.73
CA THR A 209 -1.66 -9.79 31.94
C THR A 209 -1.70 -11.26 31.61
N GLU A 210 -1.27 -12.13 32.54
CA GLU A 210 -1.28 -13.59 32.34
C GLU A 210 -2.68 -14.16 32.03
N ALA A 211 -3.73 -13.43 32.33
CA ALA A 211 -5.11 -13.83 32.08
C ALA A 211 -5.64 -13.41 30.67
N MET A 212 -4.86 -12.64 29.88
CA MET A 212 -5.31 -12.20 28.56
C MET A 212 -5.11 -13.31 27.52
N SER A 213 -6.21 -13.62 26.80
CA SER A 213 -6.09 -14.45 25.59
C SER A 213 -5.36 -13.68 24.48
N ALA A 214 -4.74 -14.40 23.52
CA ALA A 214 -4.10 -13.76 22.38
C ALA A 214 -5.04 -12.83 21.61
N GLY A 215 -6.35 -13.16 21.50
CA GLY A 215 -7.35 -12.30 20.85
C GLY A 215 -7.63 -11.00 21.61
N ALA A 216 -7.56 -11.01 22.94
CA ALA A 216 -7.79 -9.82 23.77
C ALA A 216 -6.58 -8.88 23.83
N ALA A 217 -5.37 -9.37 23.53
CA ALA A 217 -4.16 -8.56 23.49
C ALA A 217 -4.05 -7.68 22.23
N PHE A 218 -4.89 -7.92 21.22
CA PHE A 218 -4.88 -7.20 19.94
C PHE A 218 -6.13 -6.34 19.68
N GLN A 219 -6.97 -6.14 20.66
CA GLN A 219 -8.09 -5.17 20.66
C GLN A 219 -7.66 -3.87 21.35
#